data_4e74cb18befbefea1ccfa3cfa05e00be
#
_entry.id   4e74cb18befbefea1ccfa3cfa05e00be
#
_cell.length_a   1.000
_cell.length_b   1.000
_cell.length_c   1.000
_cell.angle_alpha   90.00
_cell.angle_beta   90.00
_cell.angle_gamma   90.00
#
_symmetry.space_group_name_H-M   'P 1'
#
loop_
_entity.id
_entity.type
_entity.pdbx_description
1 polymer ?
#
loop_
_entity_poly.entity_id
_entity_poly.type
_entity_poly.pdbx_seq_one_letter_code
_entity_poly.pdbx_strand_id
1 'polypeptide(L)'
;MGQLIGGMIESERRQGTREVESEYTGLEGKTFAVVVAADRVIQADFPEVIGKVTQDISERLAQEVGASGYVPGQAVLEFQYNNPRWVTMTLGQVANELGVERIVYVDLVEYRLNDPGNAYLWEGSAQGMVGVIEADSNAPDEFAFQKQLRVKFPDDQGLSPSDVPRAAVNTALVKRFIDRATWLFYDHEEKYYADY
;
A
#
# COMPACT_ATOMS: atom_id res chain seq x y z
N MET A 1 -12.73 -44.74 2.49
CA MET A 1 -13.56 -43.60 2.87
C MET A 1 -12.79 -42.34 3.30
N GLY A 2 -11.48 -42.38 3.50
CA GLY A 2 -10.70 -41.24 3.99
C GLY A 2 -10.33 -40.17 2.91
N GLN A 3 -10.31 -40.50 1.63
CA GLN A 3 -9.91 -39.55 0.56
C GLN A 3 -11.00 -38.54 0.16
N LEU A 4 -12.28 -38.88 0.33
CA LEU A 4 -13.39 -37.96 0.00
C LEU A 4 -13.57 -36.84 1.05
N ILE A 5 -13.20 -37.09 2.30
CA ILE A 5 -13.31 -36.09 3.37
C ILE A 5 -12.19 -35.05 3.25
N GLY A 6 -10.98 -35.49 2.87
CA GLY A 6 -9.86 -34.56 2.64
C GLY A 6 -10.12 -33.57 1.51
N GLY A 7 -10.69 -34.02 0.38
CA GLY A 7 -11.02 -33.17 -0.76
C GLY A 7 -12.13 -32.16 -0.49
N MET A 8 -13.12 -32.49 0.35
CA MET A 8 -14.18 -31.56 0.75
C MET A 8 -13.65 -30.45 1.67
N ILE A 9 -12.82 -30.82 2.66
CA ILE A 9 -12.20 -29.84 3.58
C ILE A 9 -11.27 -28.90 2.81
N GLU A 10 -10.54 -29.40 1.83
CA GLU A 10 -9.63 -28.60 1.00
C GLU A 10 -10.38 -27.70 0.01
N SER A 11 -11.52 -28.15 -0.49
CA SER A 11 -12.45 -27.36 -1.35
C SER A 11 -13.16 -26.26 -0.55
N GLU A 12 -13.59 -26.52 0.69
CA GLU A 12 -14.16 -25.52 1.59
C GLU A 12 -13.11 -24.49 2.04
N ARG A 13 -11.87 -24.91 2.29
CA ARG A 13 -10.76 -24.02 2.61
C ARG A 13 -10.43 -23.09 1.44
N ARG A 14 -10.52 -23.54 0.19
CA ARG A 14 -10.29 -22.70 -1.00
C ARG A 14 -11.36 -21.63 -1.23
N GLN A 15 -12.54 -21.76 -0.61
CA GLN A 15 -13.65 -20.79 -0.69
C GLN A 15 -13.82 -19.98 0.61
N GLY A 16 -13.08 -20.33 1.66
CA GLY A 16 -13.13 -19.65 2.95
C GLY A 16 -12.32 -18.36 2.98
N THR A 17 -12.76 -17.42 3.78
CA THR A 17 -11.94 -16.30 4.23
C THR A 17 -11.29 -16.64 5.55
N ARG A 18 -10.14 -16.06 5.85
CA ARG A 18 -9.49 -16.08 7.15
C ARG A 18 -9.40 -14.66 7.69
N GLU A 19 -9.61 -14.54 8.98
CA GLU A 19 -9.31 -13.31 9.70
C GLU A 19 -7.79 -13.19 9.90
N VAL A 20 -7.23 -12.03 9.61
CA VAL A 20 -5.81 -11.71 9.74
C VAL A 20 -5.69 -10.49 10.65
N GLU A 21 -4.94 -10.65 11.72
CA GLU A 21 -4.66 -9.57 12.66
C GLU A 21 -3.73 -8.52 12.05
N SER A 22 -3.88 -7.27 12.47
CA SER A 22 -3.01 -6.15 12.11
C SER A 22 -1.57 -6.39 12.60
N GLU A 23 -0.58 -5.97 11.80
CA GLU A 23 0.83 -6.08 12.18
C GLU A 23 1.30 -4.86 13.02
N TYR A 24 0.60 -3.72 12.92
CA TYR A 24 0.91 -2.50 13.67
C TYR A 24 -0.36 -1.76 14.10
N THR A 25 -0.50 -1.50 15.38
CA THR A 25 -1.68 -0.86 15.99
C THR A 25 -1.42 0.56 16.52
N GLY A 26 -0.21 1.08 16.39
CA GLY A 26 0.22 2.36 16.98
C GLY A 26 -0.35 3.62 16.33
N LEU A 27 -1.33 3.48 15.42
CA LEU A 27 -2.11 4.60 14.87
C LEU A 27 -3.38 4.90 15.68
N GLU A 28 -3.84 3.96 16.51
CA GLU A 28 -5.05 4.14 17.32
C GLU A 28 -4.88 5.31 18.30
N GLY A 29 -5.86 6.21 18.31
CA GLY A 29 -5.86 7.41 19.16
C GLY A 29 -4.79 8.47 18.82
N LYS A 30 -4.03 8.28 17.71
CA LYS A 30 -2.97 9.20 17.26
C LYS A 30 -3.37 9.98 16.03
N THR A 31 -2.71 11.12 15.82
CA THR A 31 -2.81 11.85 14.55
C THR A 31 -1.77 11.31 13.57
N PHE A 32 -2.14 11.20 12.29
CA PHE A 32 -1.22 10.69 11.27
C PHE A 32 -1.30 11.41 9.93
N ALA A 33 -0.25 11.23 9.13
CA ALA A 33 -0.22 11.57 7.71
C ALA A 33 0.43 10.43 6.91
N VAL A 34 -0.04 10.24 5.67
CA VAL A 34 0.53 9.27 4.74
C VAL A 34 1.42 10.01 3.75
N VAL A 35 2.70 9.71 3.73
CA VAL A 35 3.70 10.32 2.85
C VAL A 35 4.21 9.27 1.88
N VAL A 36 4.00 9.49 0.59
CA VAL A 36 4.43 8.57 -0.47
C VAL A 36 5.61 9.15 -1.21
N ALA A 37 6.69 8.37 -1.28
CA ALA A 37 7.83 8.60 -2.15
C ALA A 37 7.82 7.58 -3.30
N ALA A 38 8.32 7.97 -4.46
CA ALA A 38 8.55 7.09 -5.59
C ALA A 38 9.72 7.62 -6.42
N ASP A 39 10.39 6.74 -7.16
CA ASP A 39 11.45 7.18 -8.04
C ASP A 39 10.94 8.00 -9.24
N ARG A 40 11.87 8.63 -9.98
CA ARG A 40 11.52 9.51 -11.10
C ARG A 40 10.86 8.78 -12.26
N VAL A 41 11.15 7.50 -12.44
CA VAL A 41 10.57 6.71 -13.54
C VAL A 41 9.09 6.47 -13.23
N ILE A 42 8.78 6.07 -12.01
CA ILE A 42 7.37 5.88 -11.56
C ILE A 42 6.62 7.21 -11.66
N GLN A 43 7.23 8.32 -11.22
CA GLN A 43 6.60 9.65 -11.30
C GLN A 43 6.31 10.10 -12.75
N ALA A 44 7.18 9.74 -13.70
CA ALA A 44 7.02 10.09 -15.10
C ALA A 44 6.00 9.20 -15.82
N ASP A 45 6.04 7.87 -15.60
CA ASP A 45 5.24 6.88 -16.32
C ASP A 45 3.84 6.66 -15.73
N PHE A 46 3.68 6.96 -14.41
CA PHE A 46 2.46 6.75 -13.63
C PHE A 46 2.21 7.91 -12.65
N PRO A 47 2.10 9.16 -13.12
CA PRO A 47 2.00 10.33 -12.24
C PRO A 47 0.77 10.28 -11.32
N GLU A 48 -0.31 9.63 -11.74
CA GLU A 48 -1.55 9.49 -10.97
C GLU A 48 -1.44 8.51 -9.80
N VAL A 49 -0.48 7.55 -9.86
CA VAL A 49 -0.39 6.47 -8.85
C VAL A 49 -0.02 7.03 -7.49
N ILE A 50 0.93 7.97 -7.42
CA ILE A 50 1.36 8.56 -6.14
C ILE A 50 0.20 9.26 -5.45
N GLY A 51 -0.52 10.11 -6.20
CA GLY A 51 -1.69 10.81 -5.69
C GLY A 51 -2.76 9.85 -5.18
N LYS A 52 -3.06 8.81 -5.98
CA LYS A 52 -4.05 7.81 -5.60
C LYS A 52 -3.64 7.00 -4.37
N VAL A 53 -2.39 6.53 -4.31
CA VAL A 53 -1.87 5.79 -3.14
C VAL A 53 -1.93 6.66 -1.89
N THR A 54 -1.47 7.93 -1.96
CA THR A 54 -1.53 8.86 -0.84
C THR A 54 -2.95 9.06 -0.34
N GLN A 55 -3.89 9.34 -1.23
CA GLN A 55 -5.27 9.64 -0.87
C GLN A 55 -6.00 8.42 -0.33
N ASP A 56 -6.00 7.31 -1.08
CA ASP A 56 -6.78 6.12 -0.73
C ASP A 56 -6.27 5.47 0.57
N ILE A 57 -4.95 5.44 0.82
CA ILE A 57 -4.40 4.95 2.09
C ILE A 57 -4.80 5.88 3.25
N SER A 58 -4.67 7.21 3.07
CA SER A 58 -5.06 8.18 4.11
C SER A 58 -6.53 8.04 4.51
N GLU A 59 -7.43 7.97 3.53
CA GLU A 59 -8.86 7.85 3.76
C GLU A 59 -9.24 6.51 4.42
N ARG A 60 -8.65 5.41 3.94
CA ARG A 60 -8.95 4.08 4.48
C ARG A 60 -8.45 3.92 5.92
N LEU A 61 -7.21 4.33 6.20
CA LEU A 61 -6.68 4.28 7.55
C LEU A 61 -7.49 5.18 8.51
N ALA A 62 -7.91 6.36 8.07
CA ALA A 62 -8.78 7.23 8.87
C ALA A 62 -10.11 6.58 9.26
N GLN A 63 -10.63 5.67 8.43
CA GLN A 63 -11.88 4.95 8.68
C GLN A 63 -11.71 3.71 9.57
N GLU A 64 -10.56 3.02 9.46
CA GLU A 64 -10.39 1.68 10.02
C GLU A 64 -9.58 1.64 11.33
N VAL A 65 -8.63 2.56 11.54
CA VAL A 65 -7.66 2.40 12.64
C VAL A 65 -8.01 3.14 13.94
N GLY A 66 -9.16 3.83 14.01
CA GLY A 66 -9.54 4.58 15.22
C GLY A 66 -8.57 5.73 15.57
N ALA A 67 -7.95 6.35 14.57
CA ALA A 67 -7.06 7.49 14.75
C ALA A 67 -7.80 8.71 15.32
N SER A 68 -7.12 9.57 16.09
CA SER A 68 -7.70 10.80 16.62
C SER A 68 -7.84 11.91 15.57
N GLY A 69 -7.10 11.79 14.45
CA GLY A 69 -7.16 12.70 13.33
C GLY A 69 -6.14 12.31 12.25
N TYR A 70 -6.27 12.90 11.07
CA TYR A 70 -5.32 12.67 9.98
C TYR A 70 -5.19 13.90 9.09
N VAL A 71 -4.09 13.99 8.37
CA VAL A 71 -3.90 14.98 7.31
C VAL A 71 -4.44 14.38 6.01
N PRO A 72 -5.46 15.02 5.35
CA PRO A 72 -5.97 14.54 4.08
C PRO A 72 -4.85 14.39 3.04
N GLY A 73 -4.91 13.33 2.22
CA GLY A 73 -3.88 13.06 1.21
C GLY A 73 -3.62 14.25 0.27
N GLN A 74 -4.65 15.00 -0.09
CA GLN A 74 -4.53 16.23 -0.88
C GLN A 74 -3.61 17.28 -0.20
N ALA A 75 -3.76 17.47 1.11
CA ALA A 75 -2.93 18.43 1.85
C ALA A 75 -1.47 17.96 1.98
N VAL A 76 -1.24 16.64 2.08
CA VAL A 76 0.11 16.07 2.03
C VAL A 76 0.76 16.30 0.67
N LEU A 77 0.04 16.07 -0.43
CA LEU A 77 0.53 16.32 -1.79
C LEU A 77 0.84 17.80 -2.02
N GLU A 78 0.01 18.70 -1.52
CA GLU A 78 0.26 20.15 -1.57
C GLU A 78 1.50 20.54 -0.75
N PHE A 79 1.69 19.95 0.43
CA PHE A 79 2.91 20.14 1.22
C PHE A 79 4.15 19.68 0.44
N GLN A 80 4.13 18.48 -0.14
CA GLN A 80 5.25 17.95 -0.94
C GLN A 80 5.56 18.82 -2.16
N TYR A 81 4.54 19.30 -2.86
CA TYR A 81 4.67 20.18 -4.02
C TYR A 81 5.27 21.54 -3.65
N ASN A 82 4.77 22.16 -2.59
CA ASN A 82 5.21 23.49 -2.14
C ASN A 82 6.58 23.44 -1.43
N ASN A 83 6.99 22.28 -0.93
CA ASN A 83 8.24 22.08 -0.21
C ASN A 83 9.12 20.99 -0.89
N PRO A 84 9.63 21.20 -2.10
CA PRO A 84 10.36 20.14 -2.83
C PRO A 84 11.62 19.61 -2.10
N ARG A 85 12.08 20.31 -1.05
CA ARG A 85 13.16 19.87 -0.18
C ARG A 85 12.73 18.84 0.88
N TRP A 86 11.44 18.51 0.96
CA TRP A 86 10.94 17.51 1.91
C TRP A 86 11.69 16.18 1.81
N VAL A 87 12.14 15.80 0.61
CA VAL A 87 12.93 14.58 0.36
C VAL A 87 14.27 14.54 1.10
N THR A 88 14.76 15.68 1.59
CA THR A 88 16.00 15.81 2.37
C THR A 88 15.76 16.02 3.85
N MET A 89 14.49 16.14 4.25
CA MET A 89 14.10 16.23 5.67
C MET A 89 14.07 14.83 6.28
N THR A 90 14.26 14.75 7.59
CA THR A 90 13.95 13.52 8.33
C THR A 90 12.44 13.36 8.41
N LEU A 91 11.94 12.13 8.57
CA LEU A 91 10.50 11.90 8.68
C LEU A 91 9.90 12.54 9.94
N GLY A 92 10.66 12.63 11.02
CA GLY A 92 10.26 13.38 12.21
C GLY A 92 10.09 14.89 11.94
N GLN A 93 10.95 15.49 11.11
CA GLN A 93 10.76 16.86 10.64
C GLN A 93 9.50 17.01 9.77
N VAL A 94 9.26 16.08 8.87
CA VAL A 94 8.02 16.06 8.06
C VAL A 94 6.78 15.94 8.94
N ALA A 95 6.81 15.09 9.99
CA ALA A 95 5.73 14.96 10.95
C ALA A 95 5.44 16.28 11.66
N ASN A 96 6.49 17.00 12.09
CA ASN A 96 6.35 18.30 12.74
C ASN A 96 5.75 19.36 11.80
N GLU A 97 6.17 19.40 10.54
CA GLU A 97 5.60 20.33 9.54
C GLU A 97 4.14 20.03 9.23
N LEU A 98 3.75 18.76 9.21
CA LEU A 98 2.36 18.34 9.00
C LEU A 98 1.52 18.35 10.29
N GLY A 99 2.14 18.57 11.45
CA GLY A 99 1.47 18.66 12.76
C GLY A 99 0.87 17.32 13.23
N VAL A 100 1.56 16.21 12.96
CA VAL A 100 1.08 14.86 13.31
C VAL A 100 2.07 14.10 14.18
N GLU A 101 1.55 13.09 14.92
CA GLU A 101 2.35 12.23 15.80
C GLU A 101 2.92 11.02 15.06
N ARG A 102 2.34 10.64 13.90
CA ARG A 102 2.73 9.46 13.12
C ARG A 102 2.87 9.81 11.65
N ILE A 103 3.92 9.30 11.01
CA ILE A 103 4.00 9.27 9.53
C ILE A 103 3.91 7.81 9.10
N VAL A 104 2.93 7.51 8.28
CA VAL A 104 2.89 6.29 7.47
C VAL A 104 3.64 6.60 6.18
N TYR A 105 4.85 6.07 6.07
CA TYR A 105 5.72 6.32 4.92
C TYR A 105 5.64 5.16 3.94
N VAL A 106 5.39 5.46 2.68
CA VAL A 106 5.38 4.49 1.59
C VAL A 106 6.47 4.86 0.59
N ASP A 107 7.45 3.97 0.43
CA ASP A 107 8.49 4.09 -0.59
C ASP A 107 8.21 3.12 -1.72
N LEU A 108 7.65 3.62 -2.83
CA LEU A 108 7.29 2.82 -3.99
C LEU A 108 8.50 2.71 -4.92
N VAL A 109 9.16 1.54 -4.90
CA VAL A 109 10.43 1.30 -5.60
C VAL A 109 10.26 0.63 -6.97
N GLU A 110 9.15 -0.05 -7.20
CA GLU A 110 8.78 -0.64 -8.49
C GLU A 110 7.30 -0.45 -8.75
N TYR A 111 6.97 0.01 -9.95
CA TYR A 111 5.61 0.01 -10.46
C TYR A 111 5.64 -0.12 -11.98
N ARG A 112 5.11 -1.22 -12.50
CA ARG A 112 5.09 -1.51 -13.93
C ARG A 112 3.90 -2.37 -14.29
N LEU A 113 3.45 -2.31 -15.53
CA LEU A 113 2.31 -3.11 -16.01
C LEU A 113 2.74 -4.29 -16.90
N ASN A 114 3.99 -4.27 -17.37
CA ASN A 114 4.57 -5.32 -18.21
C ASN A 114 5.97 -5.66 -17.70
N ASP A 115 6.45 -6.85 -17.97
CA ASP A 115 7.86 -7.16 -17.78
C ASP A 115 8.74 -6.38 -18.77
N PRO A 116 9.95 -6.00 -18.37
CA PRO A 116 10.88 -5.29 -19.24
C PRO A 116 11.12 -6.06 -20.55
N GLY A 117 10.85 -5.39 -21.69
CA GLY A 117 10.99 -5.97 -23.01
C GLY A 117 9.77 -6.76 -23.52
N ASN A 118 8.73 -6.97 -22.72
CA ASN A 118 7.50 -7.63 -23.12
C ASN A 118 6.31 -6.67 -23.07
N ALA A 119 5.95 -6.07 -24.19
CA ALA A 119 4.77 -5.21 -24.32
C ALA A 119 3.48 -5.95 -24.71
N TYR A 120 3.57 -7.26 -24.92
CA TYR A 120 2.47 -8.06 -25.46
C TYR A 120 1.60 -8.69 -24.40
N LEU A 121 2.11 -8.86 -23.19
CA LEU A 121 1.41 -9.48 -22.07
C LEU A 121 1.42 -8.57 -20.85
N TRP A 122 0.33 -8.62 -20.09
CA TRP A 122 0.27 -7.95 -18.79
C TRP A 122 0.98 -8.78 -17.71
N GLU A 123 1.97 -8.19 -17.10
CA GLU A 123 2.75 -8.75 -15.98
C GLU A 123 3.06 -7.63 -14.98
N GLY A 124 1.96 -7.03 -14.50
CA GLY A 124 2.03 -5.90 -13.57
C GLY A 124 2.67 -6.30 -12.24
N SER A 125 3.55 -5.44 -11.75
CA SER A 125 4.21 -5.57 -10.45
C SER A 125 4.29 -4.22 -9.78
N ALA A 126 3.90 -4.17 -8.49
CA ALA A 126 4.15 -3.04 -7.63
C ALA A 126 4.90 -3.53 -6.39
N GLN A 127 6.01 -2.87 -6.07
CA GLN A 127 6.84 -3.20 -4.91
C GLN A 127 7.21 -1.92 -4.18
N GLY A 128 7.15 -1.98 -2.85
CA GLY A 128 7.51 -0.86 -2.00
C GLY A 128 7.70 -1.27 -0.56
N MET A 129 8.19 -0.34 0.23
CA MET A 129 8.29 -0.44 1.68
C MET A 129 7.19 0.42 2.30
N VAL A 130 6.49 -0.13 3.29
CA VAL A 130 5.60 0.63 4.18
C VAL A 130 6.22 0.67 5.56
N GLY A 131 6.37 1.87 6.10
CA GLY A 131 6.94 2.05 7.43
C GLY A 131 6.16 3.08 8.24
N VAL A 132 6.34 3.06 9.55
CA VAL A 132 5.78 4.08 10.46
C VAL A 132 6.90 4.65 11.31
N ILE A 133 6.96 5.98 11.40
CA ILE A 133 7.71 6.67 12.43
C ILE A 133 6.77 7.23 13.50
N GLU A 134 7.24 7.31 14.71
CA GLU A 134 6.56 7.85 15.89
C GLU A 134 7.26 9.13 16.31
N ALA A 135 6.75 10.29 15.84
CA ALA A 135 7.39 11.58 16.09
C ALA A 135 7.38 11.99 17.58
N ASP A 136 6.47 11.42 18.36
CA ASP A 136 6.38 11.61 19.82
C ASP A 136 7.21 10.61 20.64
N SER A 137 8.01 9.76 19.97
CA SER A 137 8.90 8.78 20.60
C SER A 137 10.28 9.37 20.93
N ASN A 138 11.11 8.58 21.63
CA ASN A 138 12.50 8.94 21.91
C ASN A 138 13.41 8.85 20.67
N ALA A 139 12.94 8.25 19.59
CA ALA A 139 13.65 8.07 18.31
C ALA A 139 12.75 8.49 17.14
N PRO A 140 12.42 9.79 17.00
CA PRO A 140 11.38 10.27 16.08
C PRO A 140 11.74 10.10 14.59
N ASP A 141 12.97 9.75 14.27
CA ASP A 141 13.46 9.54 12.91
C ASP A 141 13.68 8.06 12.56
N GLU A 142 13.46 7.16 13.53
CA GLU A 142 13.60 5.71 13.32
C GLU A 142 12.23 5.08 13.05
N PHE A 143 12.23 4.05 12.19
CA PHE A 143 11.01 3.29 11.95
C PHE A 143 10.64 2.43 13.15
N ALA A 144 9.48 2.69 13.75
CA ALA A 144 8.87 1.83 14.76
C ALA A 144 8.30 0.54 14.14
N PHE A 145 7.91 0.62 12.87
CA PHE A 145 7.41 -0.50 12.07
C PHE A 145 7.89 -0.37 10.64
N GLN A 146 8.19 -1.50 9.98
CA GLN A 146 8.62 -1.53 8.59
C GLN A 146 8.30 -2.88 7.94
N LYS A 147 7.68 -2.84 6.74
CA LYS A 147 7.32 -4.03 5.96
C LYS A 147 7.59 -3.81 4.48
N GLN A 148 8.21 -4.80 3.84
CA GLN A 148 8.32 -4.86 2.39
C GLN A 148 7.06 -5.50 1.80
N LEU A 149 6.51 -4.88 0.76
CA LEU A 149 5.35 -5.35 0.04
C LEU A 149 5.68 -5.59 -1.42
N ARG A 150 5.10 -6.63 -1.96
CA ARG A 150 5.10 -6.89 -3.40
C ARG A 150 3.75 -7.45 -3.80
N VAL A 151 3.16 -6.87 -4.83
CA VAL A 151 1.90 -7.34 -5.43
C VAL A 151 2.07 -7.50 -6.93
N LYS A 152 1.32 -8.41 -7.51
CA LYS A 152 1.26 -8.66 -8.95
C LYS A 152 -0.17 -8.63 -9.44
N PHE A 153 -0.36 -8.32 -10.71
CA PHE A 153 -1.63 -8.43 -11.42
C PHE A 153 -1.36 -8.46 -12.94
N PRO A 154 -2.01 -9.31 -13.71
CA PRO A 154 -3.02 -10.31 -13.30
C PRO A 154 -2.40 -11.56 -12.66
N ASP A 155 -3.26 -12.38 -12.03
CA ASP A 155 -2.85 -13.68 -11.47
C ASP A 155 -2.68 -14.72 -12.57
N ASP A 156 -3.55 -14.65 -13.58
CA ASP A 156 -3.49 -15.53 -14.75
C ASP A 156 -2.44 -15.05 -15.76
N GLN A 157 -1.63 -15.96 -16.25
CA GLN A 157 -0.66 -15.69 -17.30
C GLN A 157 -1.34 -15.59 -18.68
N GLY A 158 -0.76 -14.78 -19.56
CA GLY A 158 -1.16 -14.71 -20.96
C GLY A 158 -2.23 -13.69 -21.30
N LEU A 159 -2.68 -12.86 -20.34
CA LEU A 159 -3.56 -11.73 -20.66
C LEU A 159 -2.82 -10.65 -21.44
N SER A 160 -3.46 -10.16 -22.49
CA SER A 160 -2.88 -9.19 -23.41
C SER A 160 -3.65 -7.85 -23.39
N PRO A 161 -3.09 -6.78 -23.99
CA PRO A 161 -3.82 -5.52 -24.19
C PRO A 161 -5.12 -5.64 -25.00
N SER A 162 -5.29 -6.72 -25.79
CA SER A 162 -6.54 -7.00 -26.50
C SER A 162 -7.62 -7.59 -25.58
N ASP A 163 -7.23 -8.25 -24.49
CA ASP A 163 -8.15 -8.90 -23.55
C ASP A 163 -8.59 -7.93 -22.44
N VAL A 164 -7.63 -7.16 -21.92
CA VAL A 164 -7.86 -6.23 -20.80
C VAL A 164 -7.17 -4.88 -21.10
N PRO A 165 -7.88 -3.75 -21.02
CA PRO A 165 -7.29 -2.45 -21.27
C PRO A 165 -6.29 -2.04 -20.17
N ARG A 166 -5.25 -1.29 -20.55
CA ARG A 166 -4.20 -0.77 -19.63
C ARG A 166 -4.77 -0.15 -18.37
N ALA A 167 -5.82 0.66 -18.50
CA ALA A 167 -6.43 1.36 -17.36
C ALA A 167 -7.01 0.38 -16.33
N ALA A 168 -7.59 -0.74 -16.76
CA ALA A 168 -8.13 -1.73 -15.84
C ALA A 168 -7.02 -2.48 -15.09
N VAL A 169 -5.92 -2.82 -15.79
CA VAL A 169 -4.73 -3.44 -15.17
C VAL A 169 -4.12 -2.49 -14.15
N ASN A 170 -3.94 -1.21 -14.51
CA ASN A 170 -3.41 -0.19 -13.62
C ASN A 170 -4.29 -0.02 -12.36
N THR A 171 -5.61 0.07 -12.54
CA THR A 171 -6.56 0.19 -11.43
C THR A 171 -6.51 -1.02 -10.49
N ALA A 172 -6.45 -2.23 -11.05
CA ALA A 172 -6.40 -3.44 -10.25
C ALA A 172 -5.07 -3.57 -9.48
N LEU A 173 -3.94 -3.26 -10.13
CA LEU A 173 -2.62 -3.33 -9.50
C LEU A 173 -2.48 -2.32 -8.35
N VAL A 174 -2.84 -1.05 -8.59
CA VAL A 174 -2.76 -0.03 -7.54
C VAL A 174 -3.71 -0.33 -6.38
N LYS A 175 -4.92 -0.84 -6.68
CA LYS A 175 -5.86 -1.26 -5.64
C LYS A 175 -5.26 -2.37 -4.76
N ARG A 176 -4.65 -3.40 -5.35
CA ARG A 176 -3.99 -4.48 -4.59
C ARG A 176 -2.88 -3.95 -3.70
N PHE A 177 -2.08 -3.02 -4.22
CA PHE A 177 -1.01 -2.42 -3.41
C PHE A 177 -1.58 -1.64 -2.22
N ILE A 178 -2.64 -0.84 -2.42
CA ILE A 178 -3.31 -0.11 -1.36
C ILE A 178 -3.94 -1.07 -0.33
N ASP A 179 -4.62 -2.12 -0.78
CA ASP A 179 -5.21 -3.14 0.10
C ASP A 179 -4.13 -3.74 1.01
N ARG A 180 -3.02 -4.21 0.43
CA ARG A 180 -1.91 -4.79 1.19
C ARG A 180 -1.23 -3.80 2.13
N ALA A 181 -1.06 -2.56 1.71
CA ALA A 181 -0.46 -1.53 2.54
C ALA A 181 -1.34 -1.15 3.74
N THR A 182 -2.65 -1.07 3.55
CA THR A 182 -3.58 -0.69 4.62
C THR A 182 -3.89 -1.84 5.57
N TRP A 183 -3.91 -3.08 5.10
CA TRP A 183 -4.15 -4.27 5.92
C TRP A 183 -3.08 -4.53 6.98
N LEU A 184 -1.94 -3.87 6.91
CA LEU A 184 -0.93 -3.90 7.97
C LEU A 184 -1.41 -3.26 9.28
N PHE A 185 -2.46 -2.42 9.24
CA PHE A 185 -2.84 -1.51 10.31
C PHE A 185 -4.18 -1.83 10.99
N TYR A 186 -4.98 -2.73 10.44
CA TYR A 186 -6.26 -3.15 11.01
C TYR A 186 -6.57 -4.61 10.67
N ASP A 187 -7.37 -5.24 11.52
CA ASP A 187 -7.79 -6.63 11.31
C ASP A 187 -8.70 -6.70 10.09
N HIS A 188 -8.49 -7.71 9.26
CA HIS A 188 -9.20 -7.83 7.99
C HIS A 188 -9.43 -9.29 7.61
N GLU A 189 -10.33 -9.50 6.65
CA GLU A 189 -10.56 -10.81 6.06
C GLU A 189 -9.81 -10.97 4.74
N GLU A 190 -9.02 -12.04 4.60
CA GLU A 190 -8.41 -12.46 3.35
C GLU A 190 -9.01 -13.77 2.85
N LYS A 191 -8.99 -13.98 1.55
CA LYS A 191 -9.24 -15.31 0.99
C LYS A 191 -8.17 -16.26 1.46
N TYR A 192 -8.57 -17.49 1.84
CA TYR A 192 -7.68 -18.49 2.44
C TYR A 192 -6.44 -18.84 1.59
N TYR A 193 -6.55 -18.70 0.27
CA TYR A 193 -5.44 -18.76 -0.68
C TYR A 193 -5.44 -17.46 -1.49
N ALA A 194 -5.01 -16.39 -0.85
CA ALA A 194 -4.76 -15.14 -1.57
C ALA A 194 -3.46 -15.31 -2.38
N ASP A 195 -3.57 -15.53 -3.67
CA ASP A 195 -2.47 -15.51 -4.62
C ASP A 195 -2.01 -14.05 -4.83
N TYR A 196 -1.18 -13.56 -3.91
CA TYR A 196 -0.62 -12.22 -4.02
C TYR A 196 0.91 -12.28 -3.97
#